data_901b4104b5758ab570356c530082fe2f
#
_entry.id   901b4104b5758ab570356c530082fe2f
#
_cell.length_a   1.000
_cell.length_b   1.000
_cell.length_c   1.000
_cell.angle_alpha   90.00
_cell.angle_beta   90.00
_cell.angle_gamma   90.00
#
_symmetry.space_group_name_H-M   'P 1'
#
loop_
_entity.id
_entity.type
_entity.pdbx_description
1 polymer ?
#
loop_
_entity_poly.entity_id
_entity_poly.type
_entity_poly.pdbx_seq_one_letter_code
_entity_poly.pdbx_strand_id
1 'polypeptide(L)'
;DRSWPLEALKAQAVCSRNYAAQNLGKHSSYGFDICANTHCQMYTGMSREAQSIYDAVDATAGQVMTYNGELCECYYAASMGSTTENVKYVWGNEVPYLISVDNSYEDTENIPNGIWSGVLTVAEVSTIMRNRGYDVGDVQKIEVLEYSPEGRVIKMRVTGNTAIKTLELEECRTVFGTVTKSQMFTVVGDGDAQGQAYVSVTDGSTLIRRRPTQLELLTSSGRSEFSGESLYTTNGQYQKVYADSYEESSANTSF
;
A
#
# COMPACT_ATOMS: atom_id res chain seq x y z
N ASP A 1 6.15 -15.92 -8.15
CA ASP A 1 7.50 -16.48 -8.27
C ASP A 1 7.41 -18.00 -8.31
N ARG A 2 8.22 -18.64 -9.18
CA ARG A 2 8.25 -20.11 -9.37
C ARG A 2 8.67 -20.92 -8.13
N SER A 3 9.23 -20.26 -7.14
CA SER A 3 9.62 -20.85 -5.84
C SER A 3 8.50 -20.84 -4.79
N TRP A 4 7.35 -20.26 -5.10
CA TRP A 4 6.21 -20.24 -4.18
C TRP A 4 5.65 -21.65 -3.93
N PRO A 5 4.99 -21.87 -2.79
CA PRO A 5 4.28 -23.12 -2.53
C PRO A 5 3.30 -23.47 -3.66
N LEU A 6 3.17 -24.76 -3.95
CA LEU A 6 2.35 -25.24 -5.07
C LEU A 6 0.91 -24.74 -5.01
N GLU A 7 0.30 -24.67 -3.81
CA GLU A 7 -1.07 -24.20 -3.63
C GLU A 7 -1.21 -22.69 -3.97
N ALA A 8 -0.21 -21.88 -3.65
CA ALA A 8 -0.18 -20.48 -4.06
C ALA A 8 -0.07 -20.33 -5.59
N LEU A 9 0.75 -21.17 -6.23
CA LEU A 9 0.86 -21.22 -7.70
C LEU A 9 -0.45 -21.67 -8.35
N LYS A 10 -1.15 -22.65 -7.78
CA LYS A 10 -2.48 -23.07 -8.22
C LYS A 10 -3.52 -21.96 -8.12
N ALA A 11 -3.58 -21.27 -6.99
CA ALA A 11 -4.47 -20.13 -6.80
C ALA A 11 -4.20 -19.02 -7.84
N GLN A 12 -2.91 -18.70 -8.06
CA GLN A 12 -2.53 -17.72 -9.07
C GLN A 12 -2.91 -18.18 -10.48
N ALA A 13 -2.77 -19.46 -10.81
CA ALA A 13 -3.15 -20.00 -12.12
C ALA A 13 -4.66 -19.83 -12.38
N VAL A 14 -5.49 -20.10 -11.37
CA VAL A 14 -6.95 -19.91 -11.46
C VAL A 14 -7.29 -18.43 -11.61
N CYS A 15 -6.70 -17.54 -10.78
CA CYS A 15 -6.92 -16.09 -10.91
C CYS A 15 -6.52 -15.55 -12.27
N SER A 16 -5.36 -15.96 -12.78
CA SER A 16 -4.87 -15.51 -14.09
C SER A 16 -5.76 -16.00 -15.23
N ARG A 17 -6.31 -17.20 -15.11
CA ARG A 17 -7.26 -17.77 -16.08
C ARG A 17 -8.57 -17.00 -16.09
N ASN A 18 -9.11 -16.69 -14.92
CA ASN A 18 -10.31 -15.83 -14.79
C ASN A 18 -10.07 -14.47 -15.45
N TYR A 19 -8.95 -13.82 -15.12
CA TYR A 19 -8.61 -12.53 -15.70
C TYR A 19 -8.57 -12.59 -17.24
N ALA A 20 -7.88 -13.59 -17.79
CA ALA A 20 -7.76 -13.76 -19.23
C ALA A 20 -9.15 -13.97 -19.87
N ALA A 21 -9.96 -14.88 -19.28
CA ALA A 21 -11.30 -15.20 -19.82
C ALA A 21 -12.25 -14.00 -19.82
N GLN A 22 -12.18 -13.15 -18.79
CA GLN A 22 -13.03 -11.94 -18.70
C GLN A 22 -12.57 -10.80 -19.61
N ASN A 23 -11.30 -10.77 -20.00
CA ASN A 23 -10.73 -9.68 -20.79
C ASN A 23 -10.48 -10.05 -22.27
N LEU A 24 -11.07 -11.14 -22.75
CA LEU A 24 -11.06 -11.46 -24.17
C LEU A 24 -11.65 -10.31 -24.99
N GLY A 25 -10.96 -9.92 -26.05
CA GLY A 25 -11.38 -8.83 -26.92
C GLY A 25 -11.08 -7.41 -26.40
N LYS A 26 -10.50 -7.23 -25.21
CA LYS A 26 -10.20 -5.91 -24.64
C LYS A 26 -9.37 -5.01 -25.56
N HIS A 27 -8.51 -5.60 -26.36
CA HIS A 27 -7.68 -4.92 -27.37
C HIS A 27 -7.95 -5.38 -28.80
N SER A 28 -9.16 -5.84 -29.10
CA SER A 28 -9.53 -6.35 -30.41
C SER A 28 -9.26 -5.39 -31.57
N SER A 29 -9.34 -4.08 -31.34
CA SER A 29 -8.97 -3.05 -32.32
C SER A 29 -7.50 -3.07 -32.73
N TYR A 30 -6.64 -3.69 -31.91
CA TYR A 30 -5.21 -3.88 -32.18
C TYR A 30 -4.86 -5.30 -32.61
N GLY A 31 -5.85 -6.19 -32.74
CA GLY A 31 -5.67 -7.58 -33.19
C GLY A 31 -5.21 -8.56 -32.12
N PHE A 32 -5.38 -8.24 -30.84
CA PHE A 32 -5.09 -9.14 -29.71
C PHE A 32 -6.09 -8.91 -28.55
N ASP A 33 -6.18 -9.84 -27.60
CA ASP A 33 -7.14 -9.76 -26.50
C ASP A 33 -6.63 -8.92 -25.34
N ILE A 34 -5.43 -9.23 -24.84
CA ILE A 34 -4.82 -8.56 -23.67
C ILE A 34 -3.36 -8.21 -23.96
N CYS A 35 -2.88 -7.10 -23.39
CA CYS A 35 -1.48 -6.71 -23.51
C CYS A 35 -0.60 -7.33 -22.44
N ALA A 36 0.71 -7.42 -22.70
CA ALA A 36 1.70 -8.12 -21.88
C ALA A 36 2.39 -7.21 -20.84
N ASN A 37 1.78 -6.08 -20.49
CA ASN A 37 2.32 -5.13 -19.52
C ASN A 37 1.34 -4.91 -18.33
N THR A 38 1.66 -3.98 -17.44
CA THR A 38 0.88 -3.69 -16.23
C THR A 38 -0.53 -3.14 -16.49
N HIS A 39 -0.85 -2.73 -17.74
CA HIS A 39 -2.21 -2.31 -18.08
C HIS A 39 -3.18 -3.49 -18.07
N CYS A 40 -2.76 -4.67 -18.52
CA CYS A 40 -3.54 -5.89 -18.42
C CYS A 40 -2.90 -6.84 -17.42
N GLN A 41 -1.97 -7.65 -17.87
CA GLN A 41 -1.24 -8.59 -17.02
C GLN A 41 0.19 -8.74 -17.53
N MET A 42 1.17 -8.54 -16.65
CA MET A 42 2.56 -8.69 -17.00
C MET A 42 2.84 -10.12 -17.50
N TYR A 43 3.33 -10.22 -18.73
CA TYR A 43 3.72 -11.48 -19.34
C TYR A 43 5.10 -11.34 -19.98
N THR A 44 6.03 -12.17 -19.55
CA THR A 44 7.45 -12.10 -19.96
C THR A 44 7.85 -13.24 -20.93
N GLY A 45 6.85 -13.90 -21.54
CA GLY A 45 7.08 -15.06 -22.40
C GLY A 45 7.60 -16.25 -21.60
N MET A 46 8.35 -17.10 -22.27
CA MET A 46 8.85 -18.39 -21.71
C MET A 46 10.00 -18.24 -20.71
N SER A 47 10.52 -17.05 -20.50
CA SER A 47 11.74 -16.85 -19.66
C SER A 47 11.56 -17.23 -18.18
N ARG A 48 10.33 -17.37 -17.71
CA ARG A 48 10.00 -17.74 -16.32
C ARG A 48 9.33 -19.10 -16.18
N GLU A 49 9.33 -19.91 -17.21
CA GLU A 49 8.81 -21.27 -17.13
C GLU A 49 9.56 -22.12 -16.11
N ALA A 50 8.84 -22.98 -15.41
CA ALA A 50 9.37 -23.91 -14.45
C ALA A 50 8.39 -25.08 -14.27
N GLN A 51 8.90 -26.25 -13.89
CA GLN A 51 8.07 -27.44 -13.66
C GLN A 51 6.97 -27.17 -12.63
N SER A 52 7.27 -26.45 -11.53
CA SER A 52 6.29 -26.10 -10.51
C SER A 52 5.10 -25.27 -11.04
N ILE A 53 5.34 -24.45 -12.07
CA ILE A 53 4.28 -23.67 -12.73
C ILE A 53 3.43 -24.57 -13.62
N TYR A 54 4.06 -25.48 -14.39
CA TYR A 54 3.34 -26.47 -15.18
C TYR A 54 2.47 -27.37 -14.30
N ASP A 55 3.03 -27.89 -13.22
CA ASP A 55 2.30 -28.73 -12.25
C ASP A 55 1.08 -28.01 -11.67
N ALA A 56 1.21 -26.71 -11.37
CA ALA A 56 0.12 -25.87 -10.85
C ALA A 56 -0.97 -25.64 -11.91
N VAL A 57 -0.59 -25.33 -13.13
CA VAL A 57 -1.52 -25.10 -14.24
C VAL A 57 -2.27 -26.38 -14.60
N ASP A 58 -1.55 -27.50 -14.72
CA ASP A 58 -2.12 -28.80 -15.06
C ASP A 58 -3.06 -29.31 -13.96
N ALA A 59 -2.66 -29.17 -12.68
CA ALA A 59 -3.50 -29.54 -11.54
C ALA A 59 -4.78 -28.73 -11.42
N THR A 60 -4.84 -27.54 -12.05
CA THR A 60 -6.01 -26.66 -12.07
C THR A 60 -6.64 -26.51 -13.46
N ALA A 61 -6.32 -27.43 -14.37
CA ALA A 61 -6.83 -27.34 -15.75
C ALA A 61 -8.37 -27.21 -15.78
N GLY A 62 -8.88 -26.26 -16.55
CA GLY A 62 -10.31 -25.99 -16.68
C GLY A 62 -10.97 -25.35 -15.45
N GLN A 63 -10.28 -25.18 -14.33
CA GLN A 63 -10.87 -24.54 -13.13
C GLN A 63 -10.89 -23.03 -13.28
N VAL A 64 -12.06 -22.44 -12.98
CA VAL A 64 -12.32 -21.00 -12.93
C VAL A 64 -13.14 -20.68 -11.67
N MET A 65 -13.04 -19.45 -11.19
CA MET A 65 -13.90 -18.98 -10.11
C MET A 65 -15.16 -18.33 -10.69
N THR A 66 -16.30 -18.70 -10.13
CA THR A 66 -17.60 -18.15 -10.52
C THR A 66 -18.40 -17.70 -9.30
N TYR A 67 -19.23 -16.69 -9.51
CA TYR A 67 -20.25 -16.26 -8.56
C TYR A 67 -21.60 -16.22 -9.28
N ASN A 68 -22.60 -16.94 -8.76
CA ASN A 68 -23.90 -17.11 -9.42
C ASN A 68 -23.84 -17.58 -10.89
N GLY A 69 -22.83 -18.38 -11.23
CA GLY A 69 -22.64 -18.91 -12.58
C GLY A 69 -21.81 -18.03 -13.53
N GLU A 70 -21.52 -16.79 -13.16
CA GLU A 70 -20.69 -15.87 -13.93
C GLU A 70 -19.24 -15.87 -13.42
N LEU A 71 -18.29 -15.61 -14.31
CA LEU A 71 -16.87 -15.53 -13.94
C LEU A 71 -16.62 -14.41 -12.91
N CYS A 72 -15.90 -14.72 -11.84
CA CYS A 72 -15.47 -13.72 -10.86
C CYS A 72 -14.33 -12.85 -11.39
N GLU A 73 -14.40 -11.56 -11.12
CA GLU A 73 -13.22 -10.69 -11.16
C GLU A 73 -12.24 -11.11 -10.08
N CYS A 74 -10.96 -11.18 -10.46
CA CYS A 74 -9.89 -11.61 -9.58
C CYS A 74 -8.79 -10.57 -9.53
N TYR A 75 -8.51 -10.08 -8.34
CA TYR A 75 -7.44 -9.14 -8.08
C TYR A 75 -6.42 -9.77 -7.14
N TYR A 76 -5.15 -9.49 -7.38
CA TYR A 76 -4.05 -10.03 -6.58
C TYR A 76 -2.92 -9.02 -6.47
N ALA A 77 -2.19 -9.09 -5.36
CA ALA A 77 -1.05 -8.25 -5.05
C ALA A 77 0.05 -9.09 -4.39
N ALA A 78 1.23 -8.51 -4.25
CA ALA A 78 2.34 -9.17 -3.57
C ALA A 78 2.10 -9.34 -2.07
N SER A 79 1.35 -8.42 -1.46
CA SER A 79 0.96 -8.42 -0.06
C SER A 79 -0.39 -7.75 0.10
N MET A 80 -1.23 -8.30 0.95
CA MET A 80 -2.53 -7.74 1.33
C MET A 80 -2.57 -7.30 2.80
N GLY A 81 -1.54 -7.62 3.58
CA GLY A 81 -1.51 -7.43 5.01
C GLY A 81 -2.36 -8.46 5.75
N SER A 82 -2.69 -8.20 7.00
CA SER A 82 -3.44 -9.12 7.86
C SER A 82 -4.89 -9.36 7.42
N THR A 83 -5.43 -8.51 6.55
CA THR A 83 -6.78 -8.63 5.98
C THR A 83 -6.79 -8.19 4.53
N THR A 84 -7.67 -8.78 3.71
CA THR A 84 -7.98 -8.19 2.42
C THR A 84 -8.87 -6.96 2.60
N GLU A 85 -9.11 -6.19 1.54
CA GLU A 85 -10.01 -5.03 1.62
C GLU A 85 -11.30 -5.29 0.83
N ASN A 86 -12.41 -4.77 1.33
CA ASN A 86 -13.63 -4.71 0.54
C ASN A 86 -13.41 -3.71 -0.61
N VAL A 87 -13.67 -4.16 -1.82
CA VAL A 87 -13.41 -3.43 -3.06
C VAL A 87 -14.08 -2.05 -3.10
N LYS A 88 -15.20 -1.86 -2.39
CA LYS A 88 -15.88 -0.57 -2.31
C LYS A 88 -15.01 0.54 -1.70
N TYR A 89 -14.09 0.17 -0.81
CA TYR A 89 -13.15 1.11 -0.20
C TYR A 89 -11.90 1.34 -1.05
N VAL A 90 -11.79 0.62 -2.18
CA VAL A 90 -10.71 0.81 -3.14
C VAL A 90 -11.22 1.58 -4.35
N TRP A 91 -12.32 1.14 -4.98
CA TRP A 91 -12.82 1.69 -6.25
C TRP A 91 -14.26 2.23 -6.17
N GLY A 92 -14.91 2.19 -5.01
CA GLY A 92 -16.22 2.80 -4.80
C GLY A 92 -17.41 1.92 -5.11
N ASN A 93 -17.25 0.80 -5.80
CA ASN A 93 -18.33 -0.10 -6.17
C ASN A 93 -18.32 -1.35 -5.30
N GLU A 94 -19.48 -1.81 -4.86
CA GLU A 94 -19.61 -3.08 -4.13
C GLU A 94 -19.61 -4.26 -5.11
N VAL A 95 -18.79 -5.27 -4.78
CA VAL A 95 -18.78 -6.57 -5.45
C VAL A 95 -18.97 -7.63 -4.37
N PRO A 96 -20.04 -8.44 -4.40
CA PRO A 96 -20.43 -9.30 -3.26
C PRO A 96 -19.39 -10.31 -2.80
N TYR A 97 -18.47 -10.70 -3.67
CA TYR A 97 -17.40 -11.65 -3.37
C TYR A 97 -16.00 -11.01 -3.18
N LEU A 98 -15.87 -9.70 -3.38
CA LEU A 98 -14.63 -8.93 -3.14
C LEU A 98 -14.74 -8.16 -1.81
N ILE A 99 -14.84 -8.90 -0.75
CA ILE A 99 -15.02 -8.39 0.62
C ILE A 99 -13.73 -8.55 1.42
N SER A 100 -13.72 -7.94 2.61
CA SER A 100 -12.66 -8.17 3.58
C SER A 100 -12.68 -9.62 4.09
N VAL A 101 -11.51 -10.26 4.10
CA VAL A 101 -11.26 -11.61 4.60
C VAL A 101 -10.00 -11.60 5.43
N ASP A 102 -9.99 -12.35 6.53
CA ASP A 102 -8.80 -12.58 7.35
C ASP A 102 -7.65 -13.17 6.51
N ASN A 103 -6.49 -12.57 6.62
CA ASN A 103 -5.25 -12.97 5.95
C ASN A 103 -4.08 -13.02 6.94
N SER A 104 -4.37 -13.38 8.18
CA SER A 104 -3.39 -13.46 9.29
C SER A 104 -2.25 -14.46 9.04
N TYR A 105 -2.36 -15.25 7.99
CA TYR A 105 -1.31 -16.19 7.55
C TYR A 105 -0.18 -15.52 6.77
N GLU A 106 -0.36 -14.28 6.33
CA GLU A 106 0.66 -13.56 5.57
C GLU A 106 1.81 -13.14 6.48
N ASP A 107 3.01 -13.56 6.12
CA ASP A 107 4.25 -13.16 6.81
C ASP A 107 4.73 -11.81 6.24
N THR A 108 4.09 -10.74 6.69
CA THR A 108 4.35 -9.38 6.20
C THR A 108 5.78 -8.92 6.46
N GLU A 109 6.47 -9.45 7.48
CA GLU A 109 7.84 -9.06 7.80
C GLU A 109 8.86 -9.56 6.76
N ASN A 110 8.57 -10.70 6.13
CA ASN A 110 9.45 -11.32 5.15
C ASN A 110 9.04 -11.06 3.68
N ILE A 111 7.97 -10.31 3.46
CA ILE A 111 7.52 -9.93 2.12
C ILE A 111 8.09 -8.56 1.73
N PRO A 112 8.66 -8.38 0.54
CA PRO A 112 9.11 -7.07 0.07
C PRO A 112 8.00 -6.03 0.10
N ASN A 113 8.21 -4.93 0.82
CA ASN A 113 7.23 -3.90 1.10
C ASN A 113 5.99 -4.38 1.91
N GLY A 114 6.06 -5.48 2.62
CA GLY A 114 5.04 -5.88 3.60
C GLY A 114 4.93 -4.83 4.70
N ILE A 115 6.09 -4.39 5.21
CA ILE A 115 6.23 -3.21 6.08
C ILE A 115 7.01 -2.14 5.32
N TRP A 116 6.56 -0.89 5.36
CA TRP A 116 7.22 0.20 4.65
C TRP A 116 7.03 1.54 5.36
N SER A 117 7.94 2.46 5.08
CA SER A 117 7.84 3.86 5.48
C SER A 117 8.30 4.76 4.34
N GLY A 118 7.79 5.98 4.32
CA GLY A 118 8.19 6.99 3.36
C GLY A 118 8.17 8.37 3.96
N VAL A 119 9.09 9.21 3.55
CA VAL A 119 9.21 10.59 4.01
C VAL A 119 9.12 11.52 2.81
N LEU A 120 8.27 12.52 2.92
CA LEU A 120 8.14 13.60 1.94
C LEU A 120 8.26 14.94 2.66
N THR A 121 9.02 15.84 2.10
CA THR A 121 9.02 17.25 2.50
C THR A 121 7.77 17.96 1.98
N VAL A 122 7.42 19.07 2.58
CA VAL A 122 6.32 19.94 2.11
C VAL A 122 6.50 20.34 0.63
N ALA A 123 7.73 20.66 0.25
CA ALA A 123 8.06 21.05 -1.13
C ALA A 123 7.85 19.89 -2.14
N GLU A 124 8.21 18.67 -1.74
CA GLU A 124 7.97 17.47 -2.56
C GLU A 124 6.47 17.19 -2.69
N VAL A 125 5.72 17.27 -1.59
CA VAL A 125 4.26 17.12 -1.64
C VAL A 125 3.63 18.16 -2.55
N SER A 126 4.01 19.44 -2.42
CA SER A 126 3.51 20.53 -3.29
C SER A 126 3.83 20.24 -4.77
N THR A 127 5.00 19.71 -5.04
CA THR A 127 5.42 19.33 -6.40
C THR A 127 4.61 18.13 -6.92
N ILE A 128 4.39 17.12 -6.10
CA ILE A 128 3.57 15.96 -6.44
C ILE A 128 2.14 16.40 -6.78
N MET A 129 1.52 17.24 -5.93
CA MET A 129 0.17 17.74 -6.15
C MET A 129 0.07 18.49 -7.47
N ARG A 130 1.01 19.39 -7.74
CA ARG A 130 1.07 20.15 -9.01
C ARG A 130 1.23 19.25 -10.22
N ASN A 131 2.10 18.24 -10.15
CA ASN A 131 2.33 17.29 -11.24
C ASN A 131 1.10 16.42 -11.53
N ARG A 132 0.23 16.24 -10.55
CA ARG A 132 -1.07 15.54 -10.68
C ARG A 132 -2.19 16.47 -11.16
N GLY A 133 -1.91 17.74 -11.40
CA GLY A 133 -2.91 18.73 -11.82
C GLY A 133 -3.75 19.31 -10.67
N TYR A 134 -3.33 19.10 -9.42
CA TYR A 134 -3.98 19.65 -8.23
C TYR A 134 -3.23 20.89 -7.78
N ASP A 135 -3.66 22.05 -8.23
CA ASP A 135 -3.04 23.33 -7.86
C ASP A 135 -3.58 23.81 -6.51
N VAL A 136 -2.98 23.33 -5.45
CA VAL A 136 -3.26 23.76 -4.07
C VAL A 136 -2.26 24.84 -3.60
N GLY A 137 -1.30 25.21 -4.44
CA GLY A 137 -0.18 26.06 -4.06
C GLY A 137 0.84 25.31 -3.20
N ASP A 138 1.42 26.01 -2.24
CA ASP A 138 2.33 25.40 -1.27
C ASP A 138 1.53 24.68 -0.18
N VAL A 139 1.80 23.39 -0.04
CA VAL A 139 1.09 22.55 0.94
C VAL A 139 1.45 22.97 2.35
N GLN A 140 0.45 23.10 3.20
CA GLN A 140 0.56 23.47 4.59
C GLN A 140 0.21 22.33 5.54
N LYS A 141 -0.72 21.45 5.11
CA LYS A 141 -1.22 20.36 5.96
C LYS A 141 -1.69 19.18 5.12
N ILE A 142 -1.47 17.97 5.65
CA ILE A 142 -2.09 16.73 5.17
C ILE A 142 -2.77 16.05 6.34
N GLU A 143 -4.01 15.62 6.15
CA GLU A 143 -4.83 14.97 7.17
C GLU A 143 -5.49 13.72 6.58
N VAL A 144 -5.45 12.62 7.31
CA VAL A 144 -6.35 11.50 7.04
C VAL A 144 -7.70 11.82 7.67
N LEU A 145 -8.74 11.81 6.88
CA LEU A 145 -10.11 12.12 7.33
C LEU A 145 -10.91 10.87 7.65
N GLU A 146 -10.62 9.77 6.94
CA GLU A 146 -11.40 8.55 7.06
C GLU A 146 -10.56 7.32 6.74
N TYR A 147 -10.78 6.27 7.52
CA TYR A 147 -10.23 4.93 7.30
C TYR A 147 -11.35 3.96 6.98
N SER A 148 -11.05 2.92 6.20
CA SER A 148 -11.95 1.76 6.07
C SER A 148 -12.02 1.00 7.39
N PRO A 149 -13.00 0.09 7.57
CA PRO A 149 -13.05 -0.79 8.74
C PRO A 149 -11.76 -1.58 8.98
N GLU A 150 -11.01 -1.86 7.91
CA GLU A 150 -9.74 -2.61 7.95
C GLU A 150 -8.51 -1.70 8.14
N GLY A 151 -8.73 -0.41 8.41
CA GLY A 151 -7.66 0.54 8.72
C GLY A 151 -6.95 1.14 7.50
N ARG A 152 -7.48 0.98 6.30
CA ARG A 152 -6.90 1.60 5.10
C ARG A 152 -7.42 3.02 4.91
N VAL A 153 -6.55 3.92 4.50
CA VAL A 153 -6.90 5.31 4.21
C VAL A 153 -7.80 5.38 2.99
N ILE A 154 -9.02 5.89 3.18
CA ILE A 154 -10.01 6.07 2.11
C ILE A 154 -10.37 7.52 1.83
N LYS A 155 -9.95 8.43 2.71
CA LYS A 155 -10.14 9.87 2.50
C LYS A 155 -9.04 10.67 3.17
N MET A 156 -8.43 11.57 2.41
CA MET A 156 -7.38 12.48 2.86
C MET A 156 -7.69 13.90 2.41
N ARG A 157 -7.19 14.86 3.19
CA ARG A 157 -7.21 16.27 2.82
C ARG A 157 -5.78 16.79 2.69
N VAL A 158 -5.51 17.45 1.58
CA VAL A 158 -4.30 18.23 1.37
C VAL A 158 -4.69 19.69 1.34
N THR A 159 -4.23 20.46 2.31
CA THR A 159 -4.46 21.89 2.43
C THR A 159 -3.23 22.64 1.98
N GLY A 160 -3.36 23.45 0.97
CA GLY A 160 -2.33 24.37 0.53
C GLY A 160 -2.68 25.82 0.84
N ASN A 161 -1.79 26.74 0.47
CA ASN A 161 -1.98 28.18 0.71
C ASN A 161 -2.99 28.83 -0.26
N THR A 162 -3.34 28.18 -1.37
CA THR A 162 -4.28 28.68 -2.38
C THR A 162 -5.59 27.91 -2.42
N ALA A 163 -5.56 26.59 -2.17
CA ALA A 163 -6.74 25.72 -2.23
C ALA A 163 -6.60 24.48 -1.35
N ILE A 164 -7.69 23.73 -1.26
CA ILE A 164 -7.78 22.45 -0.57
C ILE A 164 -8.18 21.38 -1.59
N LYS A 165 -7.49 20.25 -1.58
CA LYS A 165 -7.87 19.06 -2.33
C LYS A 165 -8.19 17.91 -1.37
N THR A 166 -9.35 17.30 -1.56
CA THR A 166 -9.67 16.01 -0.93
C THR A 166 -9.35 14.90 -1.91
N LEU A 167 -8.61 13.91 -1.45
CA LEU A 167 -8.29 12.68 -2.16
C LEU A 167 -9.19 11.58 -1.60
N GLU A 168 -9.69 10.70 -2.45
CA GLU A 168 -10.61 9.64 -2.05
C GLU A 168 -10.19 8.28 -2.64
N LEU A 169 -10.51 7.21 -1.90
CA LEU A 169 -10.26 5.83 -2.28
C LEU A 169 -8.79 5.60 -2.69
N GLU A 170 -8.55 4.92 -3.80
CA GLU A 170 -7.18 4.61 -4.24
C GLU A 170 -6.36 5.86 -4.60
N GLU A 171 -7.01 7.01 -4.82
CA GLU A 171 -6.32 8.27 -5.05
C GLU A 171 -5.43 8.64 -3.85
N CYS A 172 -5.86 8.28 -2.61
CA CYS A 172 -5.08 8.47 -1.39
C CYS A 172 -3.68 7.82 -1.47
N ARG A 173 -3.56 6.69 -2.17
CA ARG A 173 -2.30 6.01 -2.40
C ARG A 173 -1.61 6.47 -3.67
N THR A 174 -2.34 6.51 -4.78
CA THR A 174 -1.74 6.67 -6.11
C THR A 174 -1.13 8.05 -6.33
N VAL A 175 -1.64 9.08 -5.68
CA VAL A 175 -1.05 10.43 -5.72
C VAL A 175 0.38 10.41 -5.17
N PHE A 176 0.60 9.72 -4.06
CA PHE A 176 1.91 9.61 -3.41
C PHE A 176 2.66 8.30 -3.74
N GLY A 177 2.34 7.68 -4.87
CA GLY A 177 2.84 6.36 -5.26
C GLY A 177 4.36 6.20 -5.34
N THR A 178 5.12 7.28 -5.24
CA THR A 178 6.58 7.25 -5.09
C THR A 178 7.01 6.71 -3.72
N VAL A 179 6.23 6.96 -2.68
CA VAL A 179 6.50 6.53 -1.31
C VAL A 179 5.47 5.56 -0.76
N THR A 180 4.20 5.71 -1.10
CA THR A 180 3.12 4.84 -0.61
C THR A 180 3.07 3.51 -1.37
N LYS A 181 3.09 2.41 -0.65
CA LYS A 181 3.04 1.06 -1.24
C LYS A 181 1.63 0.45 -1.19
N SER A 182 0.83 0.82 -0.19
CA SER A 182 -0.56 0.41 -0.02
C SER A 182 -1.40 1.57 0.49
N GLN A 183 -2.71 1.38 0.70
CA GLN A 183 -3.57 2.32 1.41
C GLN A 183 -3.51 2.14 2.94
N MET A 184 -2.88 1.08 3.44
CA MET A 184 -2.71 0.84 4.86
C MET A 184 -1.53 1.65 5.38
N PHE A 185 -1.81 2.89 5.74
CA PHE A 185 -0.81 3.79 6.31
C PHE A 185 -1.47 4.86 7.19
N THR A 186 -0.67 5.52 7.98
CA THR A 186 -1.04 6.73 8.70
C THR A 186 -0.12 7.87 8.29
N VAL A 187 -0.61 9.09 8.42
CA VAL A 187 0.18 10.30 8.13
C VAL A 187 0.51 10.99 9.44
N VAL A 188 1.78 11.30 9.62
CA VAL A 188 2.29 12.05 10.77
C VAL A 188 2.94 13.32 10.27
N GLY A 189 2.55 14.43 10.87
CA GLY A 189 3.05 15.75 10.50
C GLY A 189 1.94 16.65 9.99
N ASP A 190 1.85 17.82 10.59
CA ASP A 190 0.84 18.80 10.25
C ASP A 190 1.29 19.72 9.12
N GLY A 191 2.54 19.58 8.64
CA GLY A 191 3.13 20.45 7.63
C GLY A 191 2.89 21.91 7.96
N ASP A 192 3.66 22.43 8.86
CA ASP A 192 3.72 23.88 8.96
C ASP A 192 4.60 24.44 7.84
N ALA A 193 4.48 25.75 7.61
CA ALA A 193 5.23 26.47 6.59
C ALA A 193 6.76 26.47 6.80
N GLN A 194 7.28 25.69 7.76
CA GLN A 194 8.68 25.67 8.18
C GLN A 194 9.44 24.43 7.71
N GLY A 195 8.93 23.68 6.73
CA GLY A 195 9.69 22.61 6.09
C GLY A 195 9.69 21.27 6.85
N GLN A 196 8.65 20.98 7.61
CA GLN A 196 8.50 19.67 8.24
C GLN A 196 8.36 18.55 7.21
N ALA A 197 8.94 17.40 7.51
CA ALA A 197 8.78 16.20 6.71
C ALA A 197 7.55 15.41 7.16
N TYR A 198 6.81 14.87 6.20
CA TYR A 198 5.74 13.91 6.46
C TYR A 198 6.29 12.51 6.32
N VAL A 199 5.89 11.67 7.24
CA VAL A 199 6.22 10.25 7.21
C VAL A 199 4.91 9.47 7.14
N SER A 200 4.84 8.56 6.21
CA SER A 200 3.75 7.57 6.20
C SER A 200 4.32 6.18 6.42
N VAL A 201 3.61 5.38 7.20
CA VAL A 201 4.03 4.03 7.58
C VAL A 201 2.84 3.10 7.44
N THR A 202 3.07 1.92 6.88
CA THR A 202 2.04 0.87 6.85
C THR A 202 2.05 0.03 8.12
N ASP A 203 0.96 -0.68 8.26
CA ASP A 203 0.70 -1.68 9.31
C ASP A 203 0.66 -1.13 10.73
N GLY A 204 0.67 0.18 10.87
CA GLY A 204 0.52 0.84 12.17
C GLY A 204 1.58 0.49 13.21
N SER A 205 2.61 -0.28 12.82
CA SER A 205 3.61 -0.72 13.78
C SER A 205 4.50 0.43 14.23
N THR A 206 4.87 1.32 13.33
CA THR A 206 5.73 2.46 13.66
C THR A 206 5.47 3.64 12.76
N LEU A 207 5.29 4.79 13.34
CA LEU A 207 5.14 6.08 12.70
C LEU A 207 6.23 7.02 13.17
N ILE A 208 6.93 7.63 12.24
CA ILE A 208 7.98 8.59 12.55
C ILE A 208 7.59 9.93 11.95
N ARG A 209 7.49 10.93 12.80
CA ARG A 209 7.36 12.33 12.41
C ARG A 209 8.71 12.99 12.57
N ARG A 210 9.21 13.63 11.52
CA ARG A 210 10.46 14.36 11.53
C ARG A 210 10.21 15.86 11.42
N ARG A 211 10.68 16.58 12.39
CA ARG A 211 10.80 18.04 12.35
C ARG A 211 12.26 18.42 12.14
N PRO A 212 12.57 19.65 11.76
CA PRO A 212 13.96 20.12 11.65
C PRO A 212 14.80 19.90 12.92
N THR A 213 14.15 19.90 14.07
CA THR A 213 14.78 19.78 15.39
C THR A 213 14.23 18.66 16.27
N GLN A 214 13.28 17.85 15.77
CA GLN A 214 12.63 16.80 16.56
C GLN A 214 12.24 15.61 15.71
N LEU A 215 12.33 14.43 16.29
CA LEU A 215 11.71 13.20 15.82
C LEU A 215 10.61 12.78 16.80
N GLU A 216 9.45 12.46 16.27
CA GLU A 216 8.35 11.88 17.04
C GLU A 216 8.07 10.48 16.52
N LEU A 217 7.85 9.57 17.44
CA LEU A 217 7.53 8.20 17.14
C LEU A 217 6.08 7.91 17.49
N LEU A 218 5.34 7.38 16.53
CA LEU A 218 4.04 6.80 16.77
C LEU A 218 4.10 5.30 16.56
N THR A 219 3.44 4.57 17.42
CA THR A 219 3.30 3.12 17.32
C THR A 219 1.82 2.75 17.19
N SER A 220 1.53 1.54 16.79
CA SER A 220 0.16 1.01 16.75
C SER A 220 -0.55 1.07 18.12
N SER A 221 0.20 1.10 19.21
CA SER A 221 -0.33 1.20 20.58
C SER A 221 -0.51 2.63 21.08
N GLY A 222 -0.09 3.64 20.33
CA GLY A 222 -0.23 5.03 20.71
C GLY A 222 0.89 5.94 20.22
N ARG A 223 0.73 7.21 20.55
CA ARG A 223 1.68 8.27 20.22
C ARG A 223 2.60 8.55 21.42
N SER A 224 3.90 8.62 21.15
CA SER A 224 4.89 9.13 22.12
C SER A 224 5.52 10.39 21.59
N GLU A 225 5.44 11.47 22.35
CA GLU A 225 6.04 12.77 22.04
C GLU A 225 7.11 13.10 23.06
N PHE A 226 8.26 13.51 22.56
CA PHE A 226 9.41 13.87 23.37
C PHE A 226 9.97 15.20 22.92
N SER A 227 10.09 16.15 23.86
CA SER A 227 10.71 17.44 23.58
C SER A 227 12.23 17.27 23.41
N GLY A 228 12.71 17.52 22.20
CA GLY A 228 14.13 17.37 21.85
C GLY A 228 14.61 15.94 21.69
N GLU A 229 13.73 14.96 21.83
CA GLU A 229 14.05 13.55 21.63
C GLU A 229 12.85 12.80 21.08
N SER A 230 13.09 11.70 20.43
CA SER A 230 12.05 10.78 19.96
C SER A 230 12.44 9.34 20.23
N LEU A 231 11.44 8.49 20.27
CA LEU A 231 11.61 7.06 20.38
C LEU A 231 11.12 6.39 19.09
N TYR A 232 11.78 5.34 18.68
CA TYR A 232 11.23 4.42 17.69
C TYR A 232 11.23 2.99 18.24
N THR A 233 10.37 2.17 17.68
CA THR A 233 10.31 0.77 18.05
C THR A 233 10.71 -0.11 16.89
N THR A 234 11.42 -1.15 17.21
CA THR A 234 11.66 -2.29 16.32
C THR A 234 11.39 -3.53 17.14
N ASN A 235 10.49 -4.38 16.66
CA ASN A 235 10.10 -5.60 17.39
C ASN A 235 9.68 -5.35 18.86
N GLY A 236 8.94 -4.26 19.10
CA GLY A 236 8.46 -3.90 20.44
C GLY A 236 9.50 -3.25 21.36
N GLN A 237 10.65 -2.91 20.83
CA GLN A 237 11.69 -2.23 21.59
C GLN A 237 11.85 -0.77 21.15
N TYR A 238 12.42 0.07 22.01
CA TYR A 238 12.49 1.51 21.81
C TYR A 238 13.92 1.99 21.79
N GLN A 239 14.19 2.95 20.93
CA GLN A 239 15.40 3.73 20.92
C GLN A 239 15.06 5.22 21.04
N LYS A 240 15.77 5.93 21.88
CA LYS A 240 15.70 7.39 21.95
C LYS A 240 16.48 8.01 20.80
N VAL A 241 15.85 8.97 20.14
CA VAL A 241 16.46 9.70 19.04
C VAL A 241 16.38 11.19 19.32
N TYR A 242 17.52 11.83 19.34
CA TYR A 242 17.66 13.28 19.40
C TYR A 242 17.82 13.84 17.99
N ALA A 243 17.53 15.12 17.81
CA ALA A 243 17.61 15.77 16.51
C ALA A 243 18.97 15.57 15.82
N ASP A 244 20.05 15.63 16.60
CA ASP A 244 21.43 15.55 16.11
C ASP A 244 22.12 14.22 16.46
N SER A 245 21.48 13.36 17.27
CA SER A 245 22.02 12.08 17.70
C SER A 245 20.90 11.14 18.11
N TYR A 246 21.24 9.90 18.31
CA TYR A 246 20.35 8.94 18.95
C TYR A 246 21.10 8.19 20.05
N GLU A 247 20.36 7.80 21.07
CA GLU A 247 20.87 6.99 22.18
C GLU A 247 19.92 5.82 22.43
N GLU A 248 20.47 4.68 22.72
CA GLU A 248 19.71 3.56 23.26
C GLU A 248 19.29 3.90 24.69
N SER A 249 18.01 3.83 24.97
CA SER A 249 17.57 3.91 26.36
C SER A 249 17.90 2.59 27.08
N SER A 250 18.02 2.64 28.40
CA SER A 250 18.20 1.43 29.20
C SER A 250 17.04 0.44 29.13
N ALA A 251 15.90 0.89 28.60
CA ALA A 251 14.73 0.05 28.29
C ALA A 251 14.77 -0.55 26.89
N ASN A 252 15.72 -0.10 26.04
CA ASN A 252 15.87 -0.55 24.66
C ASN A 252 17.10 -1.41 24.56
N THR A 253 16.92 -2.68 24.58
CA THR A 253 18.01 -3.64 24.68
C THR A 253 18.42 -4.26 23.35
N SER A 254 17.69 -3.97 22.27
CA SER A 254 18.06 -4.44 20.93
C SER A 254 17.29 -3.71 19.83
N PHE A 255 17.90 -3.65 18.71
CA PHE A 255 17.36 -3.31 17.41
C PHE A 255 17.09 -4.56 16.62
#